data_b5f2291211a1f17898fe3ce794a7c3f3
#
_entry.id   b5f2291211a1f17898fe3ce794a7c3f3
#
_cell.length_a   1.000
_cell.length_b   1.000
_cell.length_c   1.000
_cell.angle_alpha   90.00
_cell.angle_beta   90.00
_cell.angle_gamma   90.00
#
_symmetry.space_group_name_H-M   'P 1'
#
loop_
_entity.id
_entity.type
_entity.pdbx_description
1 polymer ?
#
loop_
_entity_poly.entity_id
_entity_poly.type
_entity_poly.pdbx_seq_one_letter_code
_entity_poly.pdbx_strand_id
1 'polypeptide(L)'
;MKSIIQASVFCMALTLVTSCEGQSQSASEQGGKPVMKTKLDSLSYAIGGDIGRNLKMSELDKISIELMAAGMRDVFSGNESTMSQQQCQSVINEYIQSLQQKKQEES
;
A
#
# COMPACT_ATOMS: atom_id res chain seq x y z
N MET A 1 49.10 -8.08 47.82
CA MET A 1 48.64 -7.92 47.93
C MET A 1 47.75 -7.24 47.48
N LYS A 2 47.15 -6.80 47.16
CA LYS A 2 46.34 -6.28 46.92
C LYS A 2 45.83 -5.91 45.95
N SER A 3 45.19 -6.03 45.38
CA SER A 3 44.65 -5.83 44.43
C SER A 3 43.57 -5.18 44.35
N ILE A 4 43.33 -4.45 43.87
CA ILE A 4 42.42 -3.76 43.78
C ILE A 4 41.76 -3.69 42.72
N ILE A 5 40.89 -3.93 42.57
CA ILE A 5 40.10 -4.04 41.74
C ILE A 5 39.24 -3.02 41.61
N GLN A 6 39.25 -2.40 40.79
CA GLN A 6 38.45 -1.47 40.49
C GLN A 6 37.54 -1.84 39.55
N ALA A 7 36.57 -2.18 39.79
CA ALA A 7 35.60 -2.49 38.87
C ALA A 7 34.89 -1.25 38.53
N SER A 8 35.23 -0.73 37.58
CA SER A 8 34.53 0.38 37.11
C SER A 8 33.37 -0.08 36.29
N VAL A 9 32.34 -0.05 36.84
CA VAL A 9 31.16 -0.34 36.11
C VAL A 9 30.77 0.89 35.39
N PHE A 10 31.09 0.88 34.21
CA PHE A 10 30.68 1.96 33.41
C PHE A 10 29.40 1.56 32.80
N CYS A 11 28.43 2.04 33.30
CA CYS A 11 27.15 1.80 32.75
C CYS A 11 26.99 2.66 31.56
N MET A 12 27.17 2.07 30.49
CA MET A 12 26.95 2.73 29.29
C MET A 12 25.52 2.72 29.02
N ALA A 13 24.95 3.77 29.11
CA ALA A 13 23.59 3.89 28.75
C ALA A 13 23.49 3.81 27.25
N LEU A 14 22.98 2.78 26.84
CA LEU A 14 22.78 2.60 25.47
C LEU A 14 21.55 3.32 25.11
N THR A 15 21.67 4.38 24.50
CA THR A 15 20.54 5.03 23.97
C THR A 15 20.22 4.39 22.65
N LEU A 16 19.23 3.62 22.71
CA LEU A 16 18.72 3.11 21.51
C LEU A 16 17.96 4.16 20.85
N VAL A 17 18.52 4.66 19.90
CA VAL A 17 17.80 5.51 19.04
C VAL A 17 17.13 4.63 18.08
N THR A 18 15.96 4.32 18.33
CA THR A 18 15.21 3.64 17.36
C THR A 18 14.77 4.66 16.44
N SER A 19 15.40 4.77 15.42
CA SER A 19 14.93 5.56 14.40
C SER A 19 13.88 4.84 13.74
N CYS A 20 12.75 5.16 13.97
CA CYS A 20 11.72 4.62 13.29
C CYS A 20 11.55 5.34 12.10
N GLU A 21 12.05 4.91 11.11
CA GLU A 21 11.84 5.40 9.92
C GLU A 21 10.74 4.97 9.38
N GLY A 22 9.89 5.28 9.64
CA GLY A 22 8.89 4.84 9.16
C GLY A 22 8.33 5.15 8.12
N GLN A 23 7.89 5.28 7.57
CA GLN A 23 7.40 5.51 6.76
C GLN A 23 6.38 5.46 6.32
N SER A 24 5.77 5.57 6.25
CA SER A 24 5.03 5.55 5.71
C SER A 24 4.04 5.62 5.49
N GLN A 25 3.35 5.74 5.48
CA GLN A 25 2.55 5.79 5.10
C GLN A 25 1.43 5.70 5.19
N SER A 26 0.88 5.60 5.25
CA SER A 26 -0.20 5.20 5.38
C SER A 26 -1.05 6.00 6.00
N ALA A 27 -1.17 6.98 5.72
CA ALA A 27 -1.96 7.73 6.23
C ALA A 27 -3.31 7.46 6.25
N SER A 28 -3.72 6.68 5.55
CA SER A 28 -5.04 6.56 5.38
C SER A 28 -5.76 5.87 6.35
N GLU A 29 -5.11 5.29 7.26
CA GLU A 29 -5.81 4.50 8.03
C GLU A 29 -6.63 5.16 8.99
N GLN A 30 -6.53 6.34 9.24
CA GLN A 30 -7.25 6.93 10.29
C GLN A 30 -8.52 7.56 9.90
N GLY A 31 -8.96 7.44 8.74
CA GLY A 31 -10.21 8.02 8.35
C GLY A 31 -10.21 9.51 8.21
N GLY A 32 -9.14 10.16 8.43
CA GLY A 32 -9.09 11.59 8.20
C GLY A 32 -8.77 11.91 6.77
N LYS A 33 -8.86 13.17 6.40
CA LYS A 33 -8.49 13.58 5.07
C LYS A 33 -6.99 13.54 4.90
N PRO A 34 -6.52 13.04 3.79
CA PRO A 34 -5.08 12.98 3.57
C PRO A 34 -4.48 14.37 3.46
N VAL A 35 -3.25 14.48 3.90
CA VAL A 35 -2.53 15.74 3.83
C VAL A 35 -1.63 15.68 2.60
N MET A 36 -1.83 16.63 1.70
CA MET A 36 -1.05 16.69 0.48
C MET A 36 -0.15 17.91 0.56
N LYS A 37 1.12 17.67 0.72
CA LYS A 37 2.08 18.74 0.92
C LYS A 37 2.79 19.19 -0.35
N THR A 38 2.82 18.35 -1.34
CA THR A 38 3.53 18.65 -2.57
C THR A 38 2.60 18.46 -3.77
N LYS A 39 3.03 18.95 -4.91
CA LYS A 39 2.28 18.74 -6.15
C LYS A 39 2.20 17.25 -6.48
N LEU A 40 3.23 16.52 -6.15
CA LEU A 40 3.24 15.09 -6.41
C LEU A 40 2.23 14.36 -5.52
N ASP A 41 2.08 14.80 -4.29
CA ASP A 41 1.05 14.26 -3.41
C ASP A 41 -0.34 14.47 -4.00
N SER A 42 -0.59 15.69 -4.47
CA SER A 42 -1.87 16.02 -5.08
C SER A 42 -2.12 15.21 -6.35
N LEU A 43 -1.09 15.03 -7.15
CA LEU A 43 -1.19 14.21 -8.35
C LEU A 43 -1.52 12.76 -8.00
N SER A 44 -0.86 12.23 -7.00
CA SER A 44 -1.11 10.86 -6.56
C SER A 44 -2.55 10.66 -6.12
N TYR A 45 -3.05 11.61 -5.33
CA TYR A 45 -4.43 11.54 -4.87
C TYR A 45 -5.40 11.68 -6.04
N ALA A 46 -5.12 12.58 -6.97
CA ALA A 46 -5.97 12.80 -8.12
C ALA A 46 -6.06 11.55 -9.01
N ILE A 47 -4.94 10.88 -9.22
CA ILE A 47 -4.93 9.65 -10.01
C ILE A 47 -5.78 8.59 -9.31
N GLY A 48 -5.61 8.46 -8.00
CA GLY A 48 -6.42 7.51 -7.25
C GLY A 48 -7.91 7.82 -7.33
N GLY A 49 -8.27 9.09 -7.26
CA GLY A 49 -9.66 9.50 -7.38
C GLY A 49 -10.24 9.19 -8.75
N ASP A 50 -9.48 9.43 -9.80
CA ASP A 50 -9.93 9.11 -11.15
C ASP A 50 -10.13 7.61 -11.33
N ILE A 51 -9.18 6.82 -10.88
CA ILE A 51 -9.31 5.37 -10.95
C ILE A 51 -10.54 4.92 -10.18
N GLY A 52 -10.73 5.47 -8.97
CA GLY A 52 -11.89 5.11 -8.16
C GLY A 52 -13.21 5.43 -8.84
N ARG A 53 -13.31 6.61 -9.46
CA ARG A 53 -14.52 6.98 -10.18
C ARG A 53 -14.81 6.03 -11.35
N ASN A 54 -13.78 5.70 -12.10
CA ASN A 54 -13.91 4.79 -13.22
C ASN A 54 -14.32 3.39 -12.77
N LEU A 55 -13.73 2.90 -11.71
CA LEU A 55 -14.09 1.60 -11.17
C LEU A 55 -15.52 1.58 -10.67
N LYS A 56 -15.94 2.65 -10.01
CA LYS A 56 -17.32 2.72 -9.54
C LYS A 56 -18.31 2.74 -10.69
N MET A 57 -18.02 3.50 -11.74
CA MET A 57 -18.87 3.56 -12.90
C MET A 57 -18.94 2.23 -13.64
N SER A 58 -17.89 1.44 -13.55
CA SER A 58 -17.87 0.12 -14.18
C SER A 58 -18.38 -0.98 -13.26
N GLU A 59 -18.95 -0.61 -12.14
CA GLU A 59 -19.47 -1.57 -11.16
C GLU A 59 -18.39 -2.46 -10.56
N LEU A 60 -17.18 -1.92 -10.49
CA LEU A 60 -16.04 -2.60 -9.87
C LEU A 60 -15.70 -1.98 -8.53
N ASP A 61 -16.70 -1.45 -7.84
CA ASP A 61 -16.49 -0.72 -6.60
C ASP A 61 -16.32 -1.61 -5.38
N LYS A 62 -16.44 -2.92 -5.56
CA LYS A 62 -16.26 -3.86 -4.44
C LYS A 62 -14.86 -4.46 -4.38
N ILE A 63 -13.95 -3.97 -5.21
CA ILE A 63 -12.60 -4.48 -5.19
C ILE A 63 -11.87 -3.97 -3.95
N SER A 64 -10.80 -4.65 -3.57
CA SER A 64 -10.00 -4.27 -2.41
C SER A 64 -8.99 -3.22 -2.81
N ILE A 65 -9.10 -2.05 -2.23
CA ILE A 65 -8.15 -0.97 -2.47
C ILE A 65 -6.76 -1.36 -1.97
N GLU A 66 -6.69 -2.11 -0.86
CA GLU A 66 -5.43 -2.56 -0.31
C GLU A 66 -4.70 -3.52 -1.24
N LEU A 67 -5.43 -4.44 -1.84
CA LEU A 67 -4.82 -5.36 -2.80
C LEU A 67 -4.45 -4.66 -4.10
N MET A 68 -5.25 -3.70 -4.51
CA MET A 68 -4.90 -2.89 -5.68
C MET A 68 -3.62 -2.11 -5.43
N ALA A 69 -3.50 -1.51 -4.25
CA ALA A 69 -2.28 -0.80 -3.89
C ALA A 69 -1.08 -1.73 -3.82
N ALA A 70 -1.27 -2.96 -3.33
CA ALA A 70 -0.19 -3.94 -3.29
C ALA A 70 0.29 -4.30 -4.69
N GLY A 71 -0.64 -4.48 -5.62
CA GLY A 71 -0.27 -4.73 -7.01
C GLY A 71 0.55 -3.59 -7.61
N MET A 72 0.15 -2.35 -7.32
CA MET A 72 0.91 -1.20 -7.78
C MET A 72 2.30 -1.15 -7.17
N ARG A 73 2.41 -1.44 -5.87
CA ARG A 73 3.71 -1.44 -5.20
C ARG A 73 4.64 -2.49 -5.80
N ASP A 74 4.12 -3.66 -6.10
CA ASP A 74 4.93 -4.71 -6.69
C ASP A 74 5.52 -4.28 -8.03
N VAL A 75 4.71 -3.65 -8.86
CA VAL A 75 5.16 -3.17 -10.16
C VAL A 75 6.19 -2.06 -9.99
N PHE A 76 5.93 -1.09 -9.11
CA PHE A 76 6.84 0.04 -8.94
C PHE A 76 8.17 -0.36 -8.33
N SER A 77 8.16 -1.35 -7.45
CA SER A 77 9.40 -1.76 -6.80
C SER A 77 10.20 -2.78 -7.62
N GLY A 78 9.64 -3.25 -8.71
CA GLY A 78 10.31 -4.24 -9.52
C GLY A 78 10.36 -5.62 -8.89
N ASN A 79 9.56 -5.85 -7.87
CA ASN A 79 9.51 -7.15 -7.23
C ASN A 79 8.75 -8.14 -8.09
N GLU A 80 9.02 -9.40 -7.83
CA GLU A 80 8.28 -10.42 -8.54
C GLU A 80 6.83 -10.35 -8.12
N SER A 81 5.96 -10.19 -9.07
CA SER A 81 4.55 -10.05 -8.79
C SER A 81 3.93 -11.41 -8.50
N THR A 82 2.95 -11.44 -7.63
CA THR A 82 2.23 -12.67 -7.34
C THR A 82 1.50 -13.20 -8.57
N MET A 83 1.09 -12.30 -9.45
CA MET A 83 0.47 -12.67 -10.71
C MET A 83 1.26 -12.12 -11.86
N SER A 84 1.41 -12.90 -12.92
CA SER A 84 2.02 -12.39 -14.15
C SER A 84 1.06 -11.40 -14.82
N GLN A 85 1.57 -10.61 -15.73
CA GLN A 85 0.76 -9.67 -16.49
C GLN A 85 -0.37 -10.39 -17.23
N GLN A 86 -0.08 -11.55 -17.76
CA GLN A 86 -1.06 -12.34 -18.48
C GLN A 86 -2.16 -12.83 -17.56
N GLN A 87 -1.80 -13.29 -16.37
CA GLN A 87 -2.77 -13.70 -15.38
C GLN A 87 -3.67 -12.53 -14.94
N CYS A 88 -3.08 -11.36 -14.78
CA CYS A 88 -3.85 -10.16 -14.44
C CYS A 88 -4.90 -9.87 -15.51
N GLN A 89 -4.50 -9.93 -16.76
CA GLN A 89 -5.41 -9.69 -17.87
C GLN A 89 -6.56 -10.70 -17.90
N SER A 90 -6.24 -11.97 -17.68
CA SER A 90 -7.26 -13.01 -17.68
C SER A 90 -8.29 -12.80 -16.58
N VAL A 91 -7.82 -12.52 -15.38
CA VAL A 91 -8.71 -12.30 -14.24
C VAL A 91 -9.63 -11.11 -14.49
N ILE A 92 -9.08 -10.02 -15.02
CA ILE A 92 -9.88 -8.84 -15.30
C ILE A 92 -10.94 -9.14 -16.36
N ASN A 93 -10.54 -9.79 -17.44
CA ASN A 93 -11.47 -10.10 -18.51
C ASN A 93 -12.58 -11.04 -18.06
N GLU A 94 -12.23 -12.06 -17.30
CA GLU A 94 -13.23 -13.01 -16.79
C GLU A 94 -14.26 -12.31 -15.91
N TYR A 95 -13.79 -11.42 -15.05
CA TYR A 95 -14.69 -10.72 -14.15
C TYR A 95 -15.63 -9.79 -14.94
N ILE A 96 -15.10 -9.06 -15.91
CA ILE A 96 -15.92 -8.16 -16.72
C ILE A 96 -16.96 -8.95 -17.51
N GLN A 97 -16.59 -10.09 -18.06
CA GLN A 97 -17.53 -10.92 -18.77
C GLN A 97 -18.64 -11.43 -17.84
N SER A 98 -18.29 -11.80 -16.62
CA SER A 98 -19.30 -12.25 -15.68
C SER A 98 -20.29 -11.15 -15.32
N LEU A 99 -19.84 -9.91 -15.24
CA LEU A 99 -20.73 -8.78 -15.00
C LEU A 99 -21.69 -8.55 -16.17
N GLN A 100 -21.19 -8.70 -17.38
CA GLN A 100 -22.02 -8.52 -18.57
C GLN A 100 -23.09 -9.61 -18.67
N GLN A 101 -22.72 -10.84 -18.32
CA GLN A 101 -23.67 -11.92 -18.31
C GLN A 101 -24.78 -11.69 -17.30
N LYS A 102 -24.42 -11.25 -16.11
CA LYS A 102 -25.41 -10.95 -15.09
C LYS A 102 -26.39 -9.89 -15.55
N LYS A 103 -25.89 -8.86 -16.20
CA LYS A 103 -26.76 -7.80 -16.70
C LYS A 103 -27.74 -8.31 -17.74
N GLN A 104 -27.30 -9.23 -18.58
CA GLN A 104 -28.20 -9.79 -19.58
C GLN A 104 -29.27 -10.66 -18.96
N GLU A 105 -28.95 -11.38 -17.90
CA GLU A 105 -29.92 -12.20 -17.21
C GLU A 105 -30.95 -11.39 -16.46
N GLU A 106 -30.56 -10.22 -15.97
CA GLU A 106 -31.44 -9.36 -15.21
C GLU A 106 -32.31 -8.45 -16.09
N SER A 107 -32.02 -8.33 -17.32
CA SER A 107 -32.80 -7.48 -18.21
C SER A 107 -33.84 -8.30 -19.06
#